data_663eadac9bd6cb82761f1aa57a721c29
#
_entry.id   663eadac9bd6cb82761f1aa57a721c29
#
_cell.length_a   1.000
_cell.length_b   1.000
_cell.length_c   1.000
_cell.angle_alpha   90.00
_cell.angle_beta   90.00
_cell.angle_gamma   90.00
#
_symmetry.space_group_name_H-M   'P 1'
#
loop_
_entity.id
_entity.type
_entity.pdbx_description
1 polymer ?
#
loop_
_entity_poly.entity_id
_entity_poly.type
_entity_poly.pdbx_seq_one_letter_code
_entity_poly.pdbx_strand_id
1 'polypeptide(L)'
;RSQYLALTAKAARLRALAEGLPFVPPPEVLVEDPKTVQDEQRLYETARSNVEAQISIARQQLVQRQQELSEMRVKREQASQAYELTAKELTLTKPLINSGAVSEVELLRLERDTTRFSGERDMAAAQILRSQAAMAEASRKIEEIELNARNEVRKDLGDTMARLNAFTEGGV
;
A
#
# COMPACT_ATOMS: atom_id res chain seq x y z
N ARG A 1 -24.94 36.94 8.98
CA ARG A 1 -23.95 37.18 7.92
C ARG A 1 -22.62 36.47 8.20
N SER A 2 -22.11 36.57 9.41
CA SER A 2 -20.85 35.95 9.82
C SER A 2 -20.87 34.41 9.66
N GLN A 3 -21.96 33.77 10.07
CA GLN A 3 -22.12 32.31 9.92
C GLN A 3 -22.22 31.89 8.46
N TYR A 4 -22.90 32.70 7.64
CA TYR A 4 -22.99 32.45 6.20
C TYR A 4 -21.63 32.51 5.53
N LEU A 5 -20.81 33.50 5.85
CA LEU A 5 -19.46 33.63 5.32
C LEU A 5 -18.55 32.47 5.77
N ALA A 6 -18.65 32.05 7.04
CA ALA A 6 -17.90 30.93 7.57
C ALA A 6 -18.28 29.62 6.85
N LEU A 7 -19.56 29.37 6.65
CA LEU A 7 -20.03 28.15 5.96
C LEU A 7 -19.66 28.17 4.47
N THR A 8 -19.70 29.33 3.83
CA THR A 8 -19.30 29.49 2.43
C THR A 8 -17.81 29.15 2.25
N ALA A 9 -16.97 29.67 3.12
CA ALA A 9 -15.53 29.37 3.10
C ALA A 9 -15.24 27.90 3.39
N LYS A 10 -15.93 27.33 4.39
CA LYS A 10 -15.81 25.90 4.72
C LYS A 10 -16.23 25.00 3.56
N ALA A 11 -17.34 25.34 2.90
CA ALA A 11 -17.80 24.59 1.72
C ALA A 11 -16.77 24.63 0.58
N ALA A 12 -16.16 25.78 0.35
CA ALA A 12 -15.11 25.92 -0.67
C ALA A 12 -13.87 25.06 -0.34
N ARG A 13 -13.46 25.03 0.92
CA ARG A 13 -12.37 24.16 1.38
C ARG A 13 -12.69 22.70 1.17
N LEU A 14 -13.86 22.25 1.64
CA LEU A 14 -14.27 20.86 1.55
C LEU A 14 -14.43 20.42 0.09
N ARG A 15 -14.97 21.28 -0.75
CA ARG A 15 -15.11 21.00 -2.19
C ARG A 15 -13.77 20.83 -2.86
N ALA A 16 -12.78 21.67 -2.53
CA ALA A 16 -11.42 21.57 -3.04
C ALA A 16 -10.78 20.24 -2.62
N LEU A 17 -10.94 19.85 -1.35
CA LEU A 17 -10.44 18.56 -0.85
C LEU A 17 -11.13 17.37 -1.51
N ALA A 18 -12.44 17.44 -1.72
CA ALA A 18 -13.21 16.37 -2.34
C ALA A 18 -12.83 16.16 -3.81
N GLU A 19 -12.53 17.23 -4.52
CA GLU A 19 -12.21 17.20 -5.95
C GLU A 19 -10.71 17.12 -6.24
N GLY A 20 -9.87 17.20 -5.20
CA GLY A 20 -8.42 17.19 -5.37
C GLY A 20 -7.86 18.44 -6.03
N LEU A 21 -8.54 19.55 -5.88
CA LEU A 21 -8.17 20.83 -6.47
C LEU A 21 -7.56 21.76 -5.43
N PRO A 22 -6.81 22.81 -5.87
CA PRO A 22 -6.34 23.83 -4.95
C PRO A 22 -7.51 24.59 -4.31
N PHE A 23 -7.30 25.04 -3.08
CA PHE A 23 -8.29 25.87 -2.39
C PHE A 23 -8.33 27.26 -3.00
N VAL A 24 -9.49 27.65 -3.54
CA VAL A 24 -9.73 28.99 -4.09
C VAL A 24 -10.71 29.70 -3.16
N PRO A 25 -10.28 30.77 -2.46
CA PRO A 25 -11.18 31.49 -1.56
C PRO A 25 -12.38 32.08 -2.30
N PRO A 26 -13.60 31.97 -1.74
CA PRO A 26 -14.73 32.69 -2.30
C PRO A 26 -14.49 34.21 -2.26
N PRO A 27 -14.70 34.93 -3.36
CA PRO A 27 -14.37 36.35 -3.41
C PRO A 27 -15.05 37.21 -2.35
N GLU A 28 -16.32 36.91 -2.02
CA GLU A 28 -17.07 37.66 -0.99
C GLU A 28 -16.48 37.44 0.40
N VAL A 29 -16.03 36.24 0.72
CA VAL A 29 -15.41 35.95 2.02
C VAL A 29 -14.05 36.59 2.11
N LEU A 30 -13.30 36.57 1.05
CA LEU A 30 -11.95 37.17 0.99
C LEU A 30 -12.01 38.67 1.28
N VAL A 31 -13.03 39.33 0.77
CA VAL A 31 -13.22 40.79 0.97
C VAL A 31 -13.75 41.11 2.35
N GLU A 32 -14.78 40.39 2.81
CA GLU A 32 -15.49 40.71 4.06
C GLU A 32 -14.87 40.09 5.31
N ASP A 33 -14.24 38.93 5.19
CA ASP A 33 -13.64 38.23 6.34
C ASP A 33 -12.37 37.47 5.91
N PRO A 34 -11.29 38.19 5.63
CA PRO A 34 -10.04 37.56 5.20
C PRO A 34 -9.42 36.63 6.23
N LYS A 35 -9.70 36.84 7.52
CA LYS A 35 -9.19 35.94 8.58
C LYS A 35 -9.79 34.54 8.47
N THR A 36 -11.08 34.44 8.20
CA THR A 36 -11.74 33.15 7.95
C THR A 36 -11.12 32.44 6.77
N VAL A 37 -10.76 33.15 5.71
CA VAL A 37 -10.06 32.56 4.55
C VAL A 37 -8.70 32.01 4.96
N GLN A 38 -7.93 32.73 5.77
CA GLN A 38 -6.64 32.25 6.26
C GLN A 38 -6.77 30.99 7.10
N ASP A 39 -7.78 30.95 7.98
CA ASP A 39 -8.05 29.78 8.82
C ASP A 39 -8.43 28.56 7.97
N GLU A 40 -9.28 28.75 6.97
CA GLU A 40 -9.69 27.68 6.06
C GLU A 40 -8.53 27.20 5.18
N GLN A 41 -7.67 28.11 4.72
CA GLN A 41 -6.45 27.74 3.98
C GLN A 41 -5.55 26.85 4.84
N ARG A 42 -5.40 27.18 6.10
CA ARG A 42 -4.59 26.40 7.04
C ARG A 42 -5.17 25.02 7.26
N LEU A 43 -6.50 24.91 7.43
CA LEU A 43 -7.19 23.64 7.57
C LEU A 43 -7.08 22.78 6.32
N TYR A 44 -7.16 23.41 5.14
CA TYR A 44 -6.96 22.74 3.87
C TYR A 44 -5.56 22.11 3.77
N GLU A 45 -4.53 22.89 4.06
CA GLU A 45 -3.14 22.41 4.01
C GLU A 45 -2.88 21.31 5.02
N THR A 46 -3.40 21.45 6.25
CA THR A 46 -3.25 20.44 7.30
C THR A 46 -3.92 19.12 6.89
N ALA A 47 -5.13 19.19 6.35
CA ALA A 47 -5.85 18.00 5.90
C ALA A 47 -5.09 17.26 4.78
N ARG A 48 -4.58 17.99 3.81
CA ARG A 48 -3.76 17.43 2.72
C ARG A 48 -2.50 16.78 3.25
N SER A 49 -1.77 17.48 4.11
CA SER A 49 -0.53 16.98 4.69
C SER A 49 -0.75 15.71 5.48
N ASN A 50 -1.84 15.62 6.24
CA ASN A 50 -2.16 14.42 7.02
C ASN A 50 -2.42 13.20 6.14
N VAL A 51 -3.18 13.37 5.07
CA VAL A 51 -3.47 12.28 4.13
C VAL A 51 -2.19 11.88 3.38
N GLU A 52 -1.42 12.84 2.90
CA GLU A 52 -0.15 12.58 2.22
C GLU A 52 0.84 11.83 3.11
N ALA A 53 0.91 12.17 4.40
CA ALA A 53 1.76 11.48 5.36
C ALA A 53 1.33 10.03 5.56
N GLN A 54 0.03 9.78 5.69
CA GLN A 54 -0.51 8.42 5.82
C GLN A 54 -0.23 7.59 4.57
N ILE A 55 -0.43 8.18 3.39
CA ILE A 55 -0.16 7.51 2.11
C ILE A 55 1.33 7.22 1.96
N SER A 56 2.20 8.14 2.36
CA SER A 56 3.64 7.95 2.31
C SER A 56 4.08 6.75 3.15
N ILE A 57 3.56 6.62 4.37
CA ILE A 57 3.84 5.47 5.24
C ILE A 57 3.34 4.17 4.60
N ALA A 58 2.13 4.19 4.05
CA ALA A 58 1.55 3.02 3.39
C ALA A 58 2.34 2.61 2.14
N ARG A 59 2.86 3.58 1.37
CA ARG A 59 3.73 3.31 0.22
C ARG A 59 5.05 2.69 0.62
N GLN A 60 5.64 3.14 1.73
CA GLN A 60 6.86 2.52 2.26
C GLN A 60 6.63 1.05 2.61
N GLN A 61 5.49 0.74 3.21
CA GLN A 61 5.11 -0.66 3.50
C GLN A 61 4.95 -1.48 2.23
N LEU A 62 4.34 -0.90 1.19
CA LEU A 62 4.24 -1.58 -0.11
C LEU A 62 5.61 -1.88 -0.69
N VAL A 63 6.54 -0.94 -0.63
CA VAL A 63 7.93 -1.13 -1.10
C VAL A 63 8.61 -2.25 -0.33
N GLN A 64 8.44 -2.31 1.00
CA GLN A 64 8.97 -3.40 1.82
C GLN A 64 8.42 -4.76 1.39
N ARG A 65 7.12 -4.84 1.12
CA ARG A 65 6.49 -6.09 0.64
C ARG A 65 7.00 -6.50 -0.74
N GLN A 66 7.25 -5.54 -1.61
CA GLN A 66 7.86 -5.79 -2.92
C GLN A 66 9.27 -6.34 -2.80
N GLN A 67 10.07 -5.80 -1.86
CA GLN A 67 11.43 -6.28 -1.60
C GLN A 67 11.44 -7.69 -1.03
N GLU A 68 10.54 -7.98 -0.09
CA GLU A 68 10.38 -9.33 0.47
C GLU A 68 10.03 -10.35 -0.63
N LEU A 69 9.15 -9.97 -1.54
CA LEU A 69 8.78 -10.81 -2.68
C LEU A 69 9.99 -11.09 -3.58
N SER A 70 10.77 -10.05 -3.90
CA SER A 70 12.00 -10.20 -4.70
C SER A 70 13.00 -11.14 -4.04
N GLU A 71 13.20 -11.01 -2.73
CA GLU A 71 14.10 -11.87 -1.95
C GLU A 71 13.65 -13.33 -1.99
N MET A 72 12.35 -13.58 -1.87
CA MET A 72 11.82 -14.94 -1.92
C MET A 72 11.93 -15.54 -3.31
N ARG A 73 11.78 -14.75 -4.36
CA ARG A 73 12.00 -15.22 -5.74
C ARG A 73 13.44 -15.63 -5.98
N VAL A 74 14.40 -14.84 -5.47
CA VAL A 74 15.84 -15.19 -5.54
C VAL A 74 16.10 -16.49 -4.77
N LYS A 75 15.54 -16.60 -3.58
CA LYS A 75 15.70 -17.79 -2.73
C LYS A 75 15.15 -19.04 -3.41
N ARG A 76 13.98 -18.94 -4.03
CA ARG A 76 13.39 -20.04 -4.79
C ARG A 76 14.27 -20.44 -5.95
N GLU A 77 14.81 -19.48 -6.69
CA GLU A 77 15.68 -19.73 -7.84
C GLU A 77 16.97 -20.44 -7.42
N GLN A 78 17.59 -19.98 -6.33
CA GLN A 78 18.79 -20.62 -5.78
C GLN A 78 18.52 -22.06 -5.34
N ALA A 79 17.41 -22.29 -4.66
CA ALA A 79 17.02 -23.62 -4.22
C ALA A 79 16.70 -24.53 -5.40
N SER A 80 16.03 -24.01 -6.44
CA SER A 80 15.73 -24.74 -7.67
C SER A 80 17.02 -25.18 -8.38
N GLN A 81 17.98 -24.28 -8.51
CA GLN A 81 19.27 -24.58 -9.14
C GLN A 81 20.05 -25.62 -8.33
N ALA A 82 20.09 -25.47 -7.00
CA ALA A 82 20.75 -26.42 -6.11
C ALA A 82 20.10 -27.81 -6.22
N TYR A 83 18.76 -27.84 -6.26
CA TYR A 83 18.02 -29.10 -6.43
C TYR A 83 18.36 -29.77 -7.77
N GLU A 84 18.34 -29.03 -8.87
CA GLU A 84 18.63 -29.57 -10.21
C GLU A 84 20.05 -30.12 -10.30
N LEU A 85 21.05 -29.42 -9.79
CA LEU A 85 22.44 -29.84 -9.76
C LEU A 85 22.63 -31.09 -8.92
N THR A 86 22.07 -31.10 -7.72
CA THR A 86 22.18 -32.26 -6.80
C THR A 86 21.43 -33.47 -7.32
N ALA A 87 20.25 -33.27 -7.91
CA ALA A 87 19.49 -34.36 -8.54
C ALA A 87 20.25 -34.97 -9.72
N LYS A 88 20.89 -34.14 -10.52
CA LYS A 88 21.73 -34.59 -11.63
C LYS A 88 22.95 -35.38 -11.12
N GLU A 89 23.61 -34.86 -10.09
CA GLU A 89 24.74 -35.54 -9.45
C GLU A 89 24.32 -36.89 -8.89
N LEU A 90 23.16 -36.97 -8.25
CA LEU A 90 22.56 -38.21 -7.75
C LEU A 90 22.32 -39.21 -8.88
N THR A 91 21.74 -38.77 -9.97
CA THR A 91 21.50 -39.61 -11.15
C THR A 91 22.76 -40.17 -11.74
N LEU A 92 23.85 -39.39 -11.80
CA LEU A 92 25.15 -39.82 -12.32
C LEU A 92 25.92 -40.71 -11.34
N THR A 93 25.72 -40.52 -10.03
CA THR A 93 26.42 -41.26 -8.98
C THR A 93 25.81 -42.64 -8.70
N LYS A 94 24.50 -42.75 -8.80
CA LYS A 94 23.76 -43.94 -8.46
C LYS A 94 24.28 -45.25 -9.11
N PRO A 95 24.57 -45.26 -10.44
CA PRO A 95 25.16 -46.45 -11.08
C PRO A 95 26.55 -46.79 -10.59
N LEU A 96 27.31 -45.85 -10.04
CA LEU A 96 28.72 -46.04 -9.63
C LEU A 96 28.86 -46.85 -8.33
N ILE A 97 27.80 -47.06 -7.60
CA ILE A 97 27.79 -47.87 -6.36
C ILE A 97 28.09 -49.31 -6.67
N ASN A 98 27.50 -49.84 -7.75
CA ASN A 98 27.66 -51.25 -8.16
C ASN A 98 29.10 -51.55 -8.56
N SER A 99 29.84 -50.55 -9.04
CA SER A 99 31.29 -50.71 -9.40
C SER A 99 32.22 -50.48 -8.21
N GLY A 100 31.73 -50.10 -7.04
CA GLY A 100 32.50 -49.79 -5.86
C GLY A 100 33.22 -48.43 -5.92
N ALA A 101 32.98 -47.63 -6.94
CA ALA A 101 33.63 -46.34 -7.13
C ALA A 101 33.12 -45.27 -6.14
N VAL A 102 31.90 -45.45 -5.61
CA VAL A 102 31.24 -44.52 -4.66
C VAL A 102 30.61 -45.37 -3.53
N SER A 103 30.71 -44.84 -2.29
CA SER A 103 30.13 -45.51 -1.13
C SER A 103 28.66 -45.22 -0.99
N GLU A 104 27.94 -46.11 -0.28
CA GLU A 104 26.52 -45.93 0.04
C GLU A 104 26.30 -44.70 0.90
N VAL A 105 27.26 -44.31 1.76
CA VAL A 105 27.19 -43.09 2.58
C VAL A 105 27.15 -41.85 1.71
N GLU A 106 27.97 -41.82 0.67
CA GLU A 106 27.99 -40.71 -0.30
C GLU A 106 26.67 -40.58 -1.01
N LEU A 107 26.06 -41.69 -1.44
CA LEU A 107 24.75 -41.72 -2.08
C LEU A 107 23.66 -41.18 -1.14
N LEU A 108 23.64 -41.63 0.11
CA LEU A 108 22.65 -41.20 1.10
C LEU A 108 22.79 -39.68 1.37
N ARG A 109 24.02 -39.16 1.37
CA ARG A 109 24.26 -37.71 1.52
C ARG A 109 23.65 -36.93 0.36
N LEU A 110 23.82 -37.39 -0.88
CA LEU A 110 23.24 -36.78 -2.06
C LEU A 110 21.71 -36.85 -2.07
N GLU A 111 21.14 -37.97 -1.65
CA GLU A 111 19.70 -38.12 -1.51
C GLU A 111 19.14 -37.14 -0.47
N ARG A 112 19.80 -37.00 0.66
CA ARG A 112 19.41 -36.08 1.72
C ARG A 112 19.50 -34.62 1.25
N ASP A 113 20.57 -34.26 0.57
CA ASP A 113 20.75 -32.90 0.05
C ASP A 113 19.72 -32.57 -1.03
N THR A 114 19.40 -33.53 -1.89
CA THR A 114 18.36 -33.36 -2.92
C THR A 114 16.99 -33.10 -2.27
N THR A 115 16.63 -33.86 -1.24
CA THR A 115 15.40 -33.67 -0.49
C THR A 115 15.37 -32.31 0.21
N ARG A 116 16.49 -31.91 0.80
CA ARG A 116 16.60 -30.63 1.47
C ARG A 116 16.36 -29.46 0.49
N PHE A 117 17.01 -29.49 -0.66
CA PHE A 117 16.86 -28.40 -1.65
C PHE A 117 15.47 -28.37 -2.28
N SER A 118 14.86 -29.54 -2.47
CA SER A 118 13.46 -29.63 -2.90
C SER A 118 12.54 -28.98 -1.88
N GLY A 119 12.75 -29.25 -0.60
CA GLY A 119 11.99 -28.65 0.50
C GLY A 119 12.18 -27.13 0.59
N GLU A 120 13.41 -26.67 0.47
CA GLU A 120 13.71 -25.22 0.48
C GLU A 120 13.05 -24.50 -0.69
N ARG A 121 13.08 -25.10 -1.89
CA ARG A 121 12.38 -24.58 -3.07
C ARG A 121 10.88 -24.46 -2.83
N ASP A 122 10.26 -25.51 -2.30
CA ASP A 122 8.81 -25.55 -2.05
C ASP A 122 8.40 -24.55 -0.97
N MET A 123 9.22 -24.42 0.08
CA MET A 123 8.98 -23.42 1.14
C MET A 123 9.09 -21.99 0.59
N ALA A 124 10.08 -21.74 -0.26
CA ALA A 124 10.23 -20.43 -0.90
C ALA A 124 9.04 -20.14 -1.82
N ALA A 125 8.55 -21.14 -2.56
CA ALA A 125 7.37 -20.99 -3.41
C ALA A 125 6.12 -20.63 -2.58
N ALA A 126 5.93 -21.27 -1.43
CA ALA A 126 4.84 -20.95 -0.51
C ALA A 126 4.98 -19.54 0.06
N GLN A 127 6.20 -19.13 0.38
CA GLN A 127 6.48 -17.79 0.89
C GLN A 127 6.23 -16.71 -0.18
N ILE A 128 6.50 -17.00 -1.45
CA ILE A 128 6.17 -16.10 -2.57
C ILE A 128 4.66 -15.82 -2.61
N LEU A 129 3.83 -16.84 -2.46
CA LEU A 129 2.38 -16.66 -2.45
C LEU A 129 1.92 -15.77 -1.29
N ARG A 130 2.51 -15.97 -0.10
CA ARG A 130 2.22 -15.11 1.07
C ARG A 130 2.67 -13.67 0.84
N SER A 131 3.85 -13.49 0.26
CA SER A 131 4.38 -12.16 -0.04
C SER A 131 3.55 -11.43 -1.10
N GLN A 132 3.04 -12.15 -2.10
CA GLN A 132 2.14 -11.59 -3.09
C GLN A 132 0.82 -11.13 -2.46
N ALA A 133 0.27 -11.91 -1.54
CA ALA A 133 -0.94 -11.54 -0.82
C ALA A 133 -0.71 -10.32 0.07
N ALA A 134 0.43 -10.27 0.78
CA ALA A 134 0.81 -9.13 1.60
C ALA A 134 1.01 -7.85 0.78
N MET A 135 1.59 -7.98 -0.41
CA MET A 135 1.76 -6.86 -1.34
C MET A 135 0.41 -6.32 -1.84
N ALA A 136 -0.52 -7.22 -2.18
CA ALA A 136 -1.87 -6.84 -2.59
C ALA A 136 -2.63 -6.13 -1.47
N GLU A 137 -2.48 -6.60 -0.23
CA GLU A 137 -3.07 -5.96 0.96
C GLU A 137 -2.48 -4.57 1.18
N ALA A 138 -1.16 -4.42 1.07
CA ALA A 138 -0.50 -3.12 1.21
C ALA A 138 -0.95 -2.12 0.13
N SER A 139 -1.16 -2.60 -1.10
CA SER A 139 -1.70 -1.79 -2.19
C SER A 139 -3.13 -1.33 -1.91
N ARG A 140 -3.98 -2.23 -1.41
CA ARG A 140 -5.37 -1.90 -1.03
C ARG A 140 -5.41 -0.90 0.13
N LYS A 141 -4.45 -0.95 1.04
CA LYS A 141 -4.37 -0.01 2.16
C LYS A 141 -4.23 1.43 1.68
N ILE A 142 -3.45 1.66 0.64
CA ILE A 142 -3.30 3.00 0.03
C ILE A 142 -4.65 3.49 -0.51
N GLU A 143 -5.34 2.64 -1.27
CA GLU A 143 -6.66 2.95 -1.83
C GLU A 143 -7.69 3.24 -0.72
N GLU A 144 -7.65 2.46 0.35
CA GLU A 144 -8.53 2.62 1.51
C GLU A 144 -8.32 3.96 2.20
N ILE A 145 -7.07 4.39 2.39
CA ILE A 145 -6.76 5.70 2.98
C ILE A 145 -7.34 6.82 2.12
N GLU A 146 -7.13 6.77 0.81
CA GLU A 146 -7.65 7.77 -0.12
C GLU A 146 -9.18 7.80 -0.12
N LEU A 147 -9.81 6.64 -0.17
CA LEU A 147 -11.26 6.51 -0.19
C LEU A 147 -11.91 7.01 1.11
N ASN A 148 -11.36 6.61 2.26
CA ASN A 148 -11.88 7.03 3.56
C ASN A 148 -11.76 8.54 3.76
N ALA A 149 -10.63 9.13 3.37
CA ALA A 149 -10.43 10.57 3.44
C ALA A 149 -11.44 11.32 2.57
N ARG A 150 -11.65 10.83 1.36
CA ARG A 150 -12.61 11.45 0.41
C ARG A 150 -14.05 11.32 0.92
N ASN A 151 -14.44 10.17 1.43
CA ASN A 151 -15.80 9.95 1.94
C ASN A 151 -16.10 10.82 3.16
N GLU A 152 -15.13 10.99 4.06
CA GLU A 152 -15.26 11.85 5.23
C GLU A 152 -15.46 13.31 4.80
N VAL A 153 -14.68 13.79 3.86
CA VAL A 153 -14.79 15.14 3.31
C VAL A 153 -16.16 15.34 2.62
N ARG A 154 -16.59 14.37 1.83
CA ARG A 154 -17.90 14.44 1.14
C ARG A 154 -19.06 14.49 2.12
N LYS A 155 -18.97 13.75 3.22
CA LYS A 155 -19.98 13.79 4.28
C LYS A 155 -20.05 15.18 4.91
N ASP A 156 -18.88 15.73 5.29
CA ASP A 156 -18.81 17.08 5.86
C ASP A 156 -19.31 18.14 4.88
N LEU A 157 -19.00 18.00 3.60
CA LEU A 157 -19.47 18.91 2.56
C LEU A 157 -20.99 18.86 2.44
N GLY A 158 -21.58 17.66 2.47
CA GLY A 158 -23.02 17.48 2.44
C GLY A 158 -23.70 18.17 3.62
N ASP A 159 -23.18 17.99 4.82
CA ASP A 159 -23.69 18.63 6.04
C ASP A 159 -23.56 20.16 5.96
N THR A 160 -22.43 20.64 5.47
CA THR A 160 -22.18 22.09 5.33
C THR A 160 -23.11 22.71 4.30
N MET A 161 -23.31 22.04 3.17
CA MET A 161 -24.23 22.52 2.12
C MET A 161 -25.68 22.54 2.60
N ALA A 162 -26.09 21.55 3.40
CA ALA A 162 -27.42 21.54 4.01
C ALA A 162 -27.63 22.74 4.93
N ARG A 163 -26.65 23.08 5.76
CA ARG A 163 -26.69 24.27 6.63
C ARG A 163 -26.71 25.56 5.80
N LEU A 164 -25.90 25.61 4.75
CA LEU A 164 -25.81 26.77 3.88
C LEU A 164 -27.13 27.01 3.15
N ASN A 165 -27.76 25.96 2.65
CA ASN A 165 -29.09 26.04 1.99
C ASN A 165 -30.14 26.51 2.99
N ALA A 166 -30.09 26.08 4.24
CA ALA A 166 -31.02 26.56 5.29
C ALA A 166 -30.89 28.07 5.50
N PHE A 167 -29.69 28.63 5.47
CA PHE A 167 -29.52 30.09 5.51
C PHE A 167 -30.09 30.79 4.30
N THR A 168 -29.95 30.20 3.13
CA THR A 168 -30.47 30.78 1.88
C THR A 168 -32.02 30.75 1.83
N GLU A 169 -32.64 29.66 2.26
CA GLU A 169 -34.08 29.49 2.30
C GLU A 169 -34.77 30.20 3.47
N GLY A 170 -34.11 30.20 4.64
CA GLY A 170 -34.63 30.80 5.85
C GLY A 170 -34.27 32.26 6.04
N GLY A 171 -33.43 32.83 5.18
CA GLY A 171 -32.93 34.21 5.29
C GLY A 171 -33.81 35.26 4.65
N VAL A 172 -35.04 34.91 4.42
CA VAL A 172 -35.99 35.84 3.81
C VAL A 172 -36.59 36.81 4.81
#